data_85d53ceeadc6ee16779c8d2c459d8512
#
_entry.id   85d53ceeadc6ee16779c8d2c459d8512
#
_cell.length_a   1.000
_cell.length_b   1.000
_cell.length_c   1.000
_cell.angle_alpha   90.00
_cell.angle_beta   90.00
_cell.angle_gamma   90.00
#
_symmetry.space_group_name_H-M   'P 1'
#
loop_
_entity.id
_entity.type
_entity.pdbx_description
1 polymer ?
#
loop_
_entity_poly.entity_id
_entity_poly.type
_entity_poly.pdbx_seq_one_letter_code
_entity_poly.pdbx_strand_id
1 'polypeptide(L)'
;MLLRRVIPFAQPIEKVSPGARPSLVQVGRDRELLRLRAKIIHSAGYTVHSIFPDEATATVRKVSGGRVWVFCHTLEFYELALLAVAIRHSCPADRLLRLTGLNDVQQPQGLFDEWLDSVRGVDELLQVVGRLAKQSALGQ
;
A
#
# COMPACT_ATOMS: atom_id res chain seq x y z
N MET A 1 8.58 -23.76 14.19
CA MET A 1 7.90 -22.90 14.07
C MET A 1 8.16 -21.70 14.77
N LEU A 2 8.42 -21.62 15.83
CA LEU A 2 8.66 -20.51 16.46
C LEU A 2 9.80 -19.84 15.94
N LEU A 3 10.73 -20.48 15.54
CA LEU A 3 11.82 -19.92 15.01
C LEU A 3 11.53 -18.92 14.09
N ARG A 4 10.70 -19.17 13.24
CA ARG A 4 10.46 -18.33 12.24
C ARG A 4 10.03 -17.07 12.75
N ARG A 5 9.40 -16.95 13.78
CA ARG A 5 8.98 -15.76 14.19
C ARG A 5 10.05 -14.99 14.73
N VAL A 6 10.99 -15.56 15.13
CA VAL A 6 12.06 -14.90 15.74
C VAL A 6 12.84 -14.03 14.86
N ILE A 7 12.95 -14.36 13.63
CA ILE A 7 13.67 -13.56 12.77
C ILE A 7 12.93 -13.05 11.72
N PRO A 8 12.10 -12.27 11.93
CA PRO A 8 11.23 -11.78 10.96
C PRO A 8 11.80 -11.07 9.83
N PHE A 9 12.54 -10.13 10.03
CA PHE A 9 12.89 -9.41 8.89
C PHE A 9 13.88 -10.04 8.06
N ALA A 10 14.39 -10.97 8.53
CA ALA A 10 15.42 -11.56 7.76
C ALA A 10 14.75 -12.36 6.77
N GLN A 11 13.65 -12.55 6.97
CA GLN A 11 12.99 -13.39 6.23
C GLN A 11 12.75 -13.15 4.99
N PRO A 12 12.85 -13.61 4.48
CA PRO A 12 12.69 -13.65 3.27
C PRO A 12 11.72 -13.59 2.56
N ILE A 13 11.61 -13.03 2.47
CA ILE A 13 10.91 -12.66 1.63
C ILE A 13 10.68 -13.48 0.58
N GLU A 14 11.47 -14.04 0.29
CA GLU A 14 11.40 -14.75 -0.78
C GLU A 14 10.41 -15.69 -0.96
N LYS A 15 10.17 -16.40 -0.22
CA LYS A 15 9.32 -17.39 -0.43
C LYS A 15 7.98 -17.11 -0.17
N VAL A 16 7.26 -16.53 -0.89
CA VAL A 16 5.89 -16.29 -0.73
C VAL A 16 5.13 -17.50 -1.11
N SER A 17 4.47 -18.11 -0.21
CA SER A 17 3.76 -19.32 -0.53
C SER A 17 2.51 -18.97 -1.29
N PRO A 18 2.00 -19.89 -2.03
CA PRO A 18 0.79 -19.71 -2.81
C PRO A 18 -0.32 -19.33 -1.88
N GLY A 19 -1.07 -18.37 -2.17
CA GLY A 19 -2.12 -17.95 -1.31
C GLY A 19 -1.75 -16.89 -0.31
N ALA A 20 -0.47 -16.63 -0.15
CA ALA A 20 -0.06 -15.58 0.75
C ALA A 20 -0.43 -14.26 0.11
N ARG A 21 -0.82 -13.30 0.90
CA ARG A 21 -1.18 -12.01 0.38
C ARG A 21 0.04 -11.11 0.26
N PRO A 22 0.07 -10.25 -0.72
CA PRO A 22 1.20 -9.36 -0.87
C PRO A 22 1.22 -8.35 0.26
N SER A 23 2.33 -7.75 0.49
CA SER A 23 2.44 -6.76 1.52
C SER A 23 1.86 -5.45 1.05
N LEU A 24 1.45 -4.64 2.00
CA LEU A 24 0.93 -3.34 1.72
C LEU A 24 1.90 -2.31 2.25
N VAL A 25 1.97 -1.19 1.56
CA VAL A 25 2.73 -0.05 2.05
C VAL A 25 1.75 1.10 2.10
N GLN A 26 1.53 1.70 3.26
CA GLN A 26 0.68 2.87 3.31
C GLN A 26 1.53 4.09 3.57
N VAL A 27 1.21 5.18 2.89
CA VAL A 27 1.98 6.41 2.96
C VAL A 27 1.06 7.52 3.41
N GLY A 28 1.47 8.28 4.39
CA GLY A 28 0.67 9.39 4.90
C GLY A 28 1.45 10.25 5.87
N ARG A 29 0.84 11.33 6.31
CA ARG A 29 1.50 12.22 7.24
C ARG A 29 0.96 12.14 8.65
N ASP A 30 -0.20 11.55 8.85
CA ASP A 30 -0.81 11.45 10.16
C ASP A 30 -0.44 10.12 10.79
N ARG A 31 0.48 10.13 11.73
CA ARG A 31 0.99 8.92 12.36
C ARG A 31 -0.11 8.10 13.02
N GLU A 32 -1.01 8.75 13.72
CA GLU A 32 -2.05 8.01 14.41
C GLU A 32 -3.01 7.33 13.44
N LEU A 33 -3.34 8.01 12.37
CA LEU A 33 -4.23 7.44 11.38
C LEU A 33 -3.58 6.25 10.69
N LEU A 34 -2.29 6.36 10.39
CA LEU A 34 -1.57 5.24 9.79
C LEU A 34 -1.56 4.06 10.75
N ARG A 35 -1.33 4.32 12.02
CA ARG A 35 -1.27 3.24 13.00
C ARG A 35 -2.60 2.52 13.11
N LEU A 36 -3.69 3.26 13.17
CA LEU A 36 -4.99 2.65 13.32
C LEU A 36 -5.37 1.86 12.07
N ARG A 37 -5.08 2.40 10.90
CA ARG A 37 -5.40 1.72 9.66
C ARG A 37 -4.57 0.45 9.52
N ALA A 38 -3.30 0.51 9.95
CA ALA A 38 -2.43 -0.65 9.88
C ALA A 38 -2.97 -1.79 10.72
N LYS A 39 -3.53 -1.49 11.88
CA LYS A 39 -4.07 -2.53 12.72
C LYS A 39 -5.23 -3.23 12.03
N ILE A 40 -6.07 -2.47 11.38
CA ILE A 40 -7.22 -3.02 10.69
C ILE A 40 -6.79 -3.91 9.54
N ILE A 41 -5.87 -3.45 8.74
CA ILE A 41 -5.42 -4.20 7.57
C ILE A 41 -4.64 -5.43 8.01
N HIS A 42 -3.83 -5.29 9.05
CA HIS A 42 -3.06 -6.41 9.55
C HIS A 42 -3.99 -7.50 10.08
N SER A 43 -5.09 -7.12 10.73
CA SER A 43 -6.01 -8.12 11.27
C SER A 43 -6.71 -8.88 10.15
N ALA A 44 -6.69 -8.37 8.94
CA ALA A 44 -7.25 -9.08 7.79
C ALA A 44 -6.21 -9.98 7.11
N GLY A 45 -5.02 -10.08 7.68
CA GLY A 45 -4.02 -11.03 7.19
C GLY A 45 -2.90 -10.45 6.35
N TYR A 46 -2.84 -9.15 6.18
CA TYR A 46 -1.81 -8.54 5.36
C TYR A 46 -0.64 -8.06 6.21
N THR A 47 0.52 -7.99 5.60
CA THR A 47 1.68 -7.37 6.22
C THR A 47 1.65 -5.91 5.79
N VAL A 48 1.73 -5.00 6.72
CA VAL A 48 1.61 -3.59 6.42
C VAL A 48 2.83 -2.81 6.87
N HIS A 49 3.37 -1.99 5.96
CA HIS A 49 4.44 -1.08 6.30
C HIS A 49 3.87 0.32 6.21
N SER A 50 4.05 1.12 7.26
CA SER A 50 3.53 2.48 7.28
C SER A 50 4.70 3.43 7.22
N ILE A 51 4.72 4.32 6.26
CA ILE A 51 5.85 5.21 6.07
C ILE A 51 5.38 6.64 5.81
N PHE A 52 6.26 7.58 6.06
CA PHE A 52 6.00 8.97 5.74
C PHE A 52 6.50 9.25 4.34
N PRO A 53 6.03 10.29 3.69
CA PRO A 53 6.39 10.56 2.31
C PRO A 53 7.88 10.64 2.02
N ASP A 54 8.65 11.18 2.95
CA ASP A 54 10.07 11.32 2.73
C ASP A 54 10.80 9.98 2.76
N GLU A 55 10.17 8.92 3.28
CA GLU A 55 10.79 7.62 3.28
C GLU A 55 10.36 6.82 2.07
N ALA A 56 9.35 7.27 1.38
CA ALA A 56 8.73 6.47 0.33
C ALA A 56 9.65 6.21 -0.85
N THR A 57 10.43 7.18 -1.24
CA THR A 57 11.32 7.01 -2.39
C THR A 57 12.33 5.90 -2.13
N ALA A 58 12.89 5.89 -0.92
CA ALA A 58 13.86 4.85 -0.59
C ALA A 58 13.18 3.48 -0.55
N THR A 59 11.93 3.43 -0.10
CA THR A 59 11.20 2.17 -0.04
C THR A 59 10.93 1.64 -1.44
N VAL A 60 10.60 2.52 -2.38
CA VAL A 60 10.35 2.10 -3.75
C VAL A 60 11.58 1.41 -4.31
N ARG A 61 12.76 1.94 -4.02
CA ARG A 61 13.96 1.36 -4.56
C ARG A 61 14.34 0.04 -3.94
N LYS A 62 13.94 -0.18 -2.70
CA LYS A 62 14.37 -1.37 -2.01
C LYS A 62 13.63 -2.61 -2.30
N VAL A 63 12.42 -2.54 -2.74
CA VAL A 63 11.64 -3.72 -2.84
C VAL A 63 11.24 -4.06 -4.18
N SER A 64 11.01 -5.31 -4.43
CA SER A 64 10.56 -5.76 -5.71
C SER A 64 9.06 -5.63 -5.74
N GLY A 65 8.45 -5.76 -6.85
CA GLY A 65 7.05 -5.52 -7.02
C GLY A 65 6.11 -6.50 -6.34
N GLY A 66 4.86 -6.39 -6.64
CA GLY A 66 3.86 -7.28 -6.07
C GLY A 66 3.20 -6.73 -4.83
N ARG A 67 3.21 -5.44 -4.63
CA ARG A 67 2.65 -4.84 -3.45
C ARG A 67 1.48 -3.95 -3.77
N VAL A 68 0.70 -3.62 -2.76
CA VAL A 68 -0.36 -2.64 -2.88
C VAL A 68 0.07 -1.42 -2.08
N TRP A 69 0.02 -0.25 -2.70
CA TRP A 69 0.36 1.01 -2.03
C TRP A 69 -0.93 1.75 -1.74
N VAL A 70 -1.09 2.19 -0.50
CA VAL A 70 -2.26 2.94 -0.09
C VAL A 70 -1.81 4.35 0.27
N PHE A 71 -2.28 5.34 -0.48
CA PHE A 71 -1.89 6.72 -0.26
C PHE A 71 -3.00 7.43 0.49
N CYS A 72 -2.66 7.96 1.66
CA CYS A 72 -3.65 8.58 2.52
C CYS A 72 -4.06 9.96 2.04
N HIS A 73 -5.23 10.40 2.45
CA HIS A 73 -5.74 11.70 2.05
C HIS A 73 -4.94 12.86 2.63
N THR A 74 -4.02 12.59 3.53
CA THR A 74 -3.21 13.65 4.13
C THR A 74 -2.05 14.09 3.25
N LEU A 75 -1.84 13.39 2.12
CA LEU A 75 -0.73 13.75 1.25
C LEU A 75 -1.11 14.83 0.26
N GLU A 76 -0.14 15.66 -0.11
CA GLU A 76 -0.38 16.70 -1.09
C GLU A 76 -0.35 16.09 -2.47
N PHE A 77 -1.05 16.68 -3.41
CA PHE A 77 -1.12 16.10 -4.75
C PHE A 77 0.23 15.90 -5.39
N TYR A 78 1.14 16.84 -5.25
CA TYR A 78 2.41 16.69 -5.91
C TYR A 78 3.23 15.54 -5.31
N GLU A 79 3.05 15.27 -4.01
CA GLU A 79 3.73 14.15 -3.40
C GLU A 79 3.17 12.85 -3.96
N LEU A 80 1.85 12.81 -4.12
CA LEU A 80 1.21 11.63 -4.66
C LEU A 80 1.67 11.37 -6.08
N ALA A 81 1.73 12.41 -6.89
CA ALA A 81 2.10 12.27 -8.28
C ALA A 81 3.54 11.78 -8.44
N LEU A 82 4.45 12.35 -7.67
CA LEU A 82 5.84 11.94 -7.77
C LEU A 82 6.02 10.49 -7.35
N LEU A 83 5.36 10.08 -6.26
CA LEU A 83 5.49 8.72 -5.81
C LEU A 83 4.81 7.74 -6.77
N ALA A 84 3.67 8.10 -7.30
CA ALA A 84 2.96 7.22 -8.23
C ALA A 84 3.81 6.97 -9.47
N VAL A 85 4.42 8.02 -10.01
CA VAL A 85 5.27 7.88 -11.19
C VAL A 85 6.48 7.01 -10.86
N ALA A 86 7.10 7.22 -9.71
CA ALA A 86 8.27 6.43 -9.33
C ALA A 86 7.92 4.95 -9.19
N ILE A 87 6.76 4.66 -8.59
CA ILE A 87 6.34 3.28 -8.41
C ILE A 87 6.02 2.64 -9.76
N ARG A 88 5.31 3.36 -10.62
CA ARG A 88 4.97 2.81 -11.94
C ARG A 88 6.22 2.48 -12.74
N HIS A 89 7.25 3.30 -12.58
CA HIS A 89 8.48 3.09 -13.31
C HIS A 89 9.29 1.93 -12.72
N SER A 90 9.39 1.86 -11.41
CA SER A 90 10.24 0.88 -10.76
C SER A 90 9.54 -0.45 -10.47
N CYS A 91 8.27 -0.42 -10.20
CA CYS A 91 7.53 -1.60 -9.80
C CYS A 91 6.19 -1.64 -10.51
N PRO A 92 6.19 -1.88 -11.82
CA PRO A 92 4.95 -1.80 -12.59
C PRO A 92 3.86 -2.79 -12.19
N ALA A 93 4.22 -3.85 -11.49
CA ALA A 93 3.21 -4.81 -11.03
C ALA A 93 2.52 -4.36 -9.76
N ASP A 94 3.05 -3.35 -9.08
CA ASP A 94 2.42 -2.86 -7.87
C ASP A 94 1.13 -2.13 -8.21
N ARG A 95 0.19 -2.15 -7.27
CA ARG A 95 -1.09 -1.47 -7.47
C ARG A 95 -1.21 -0.31 -6.49
N LEU A 96 -1.83 0.76 -6.95
CA LEU A 96 -1.90 1.99 -6.18
C LEU A 96 -3.34 2.35 -5.88
N LEU A 97 -3.63 2.53 -4.60
CA LEU A 97 -4.95 2.95 -4.14
C LEU A 97 -4.81 4.32 -3.51
N ARG A 98 -5.61 5.26 -3.93
CA ARG A 98 -5.63 6.57 -3.32
C ARG A 98 -6.86 6.72 -2.45
N LEU A 99 -6.65 7.13 -1.21
CA LEU A 99 -7.76 7.46 -0.33
C LEU A 99 -7.98 8.96 -0.45
N THR A 100 -9.21 9.37 -0.69
CA THR A 100 -9.50 10.78 -0.89
C THR A 100 -10.20 11.35 0.32
N GLY A 101 -10.01 12.63 0.56
CA GLY A 101 -10.70 13.33 1.62
C GLY A 101 -11.92 14.03 1.10
N LEU A 102 -12.65 14.66 1.99
CA LEU A 102 -13.90 15.31 1.60
C LEU A 102 -13.71 16.45 0.62
N ASN A 103 -12.63 17.14 0.72
CA ASN A 103 -12.41 18.31 -0.12
C ASN A 103 -11.45 18.08 -1.28
N ASP A 104 -11.17 16.83 -1.56
CA ASP A 104 -10.23 16.58 -2.63
C ASP A 104 -10.85 16.90 -3.97
N VAL A 105 -10.07 17.48 -4.84
CA VAL A 105 -10.52 17.77 -6.16
C VAL A 105 -10.24 16.59 -7.03
N GLN A 106 -10.86 16.57 -8.18
CA GLN A 106 -10.69 15.49 -9.10
C GLN A 106 -9.26 15.33 -9.49
N GLN A 107 -8.81 14.10 -9.57
CA GLN A 107 -7.44 13.80 -9.89
C GLN A 107 -7.28 13.34 -11.32
N PRO A 108 -6.11 13.51 -11.91
CA PRO A 108 -5.85 13.02 -13.24
C PRO A 108 -6.04 11.51 -13.29
N GLN A 109 -6.61 11.04 -14.36
CA GLN A 109 -6.82 9.64 -14.53
C GLN A 109 -5.50 8.97 -14.84
N GLY A 110 -5.39 7.74 -14.51
CA GLY A 110 -4.23 6.95 -14.90
C GLY A 110 -3.09 6.88 -13.89
N LEU A 111 -3.12 7.71 -12.87
CA LEU A 111 -2.07 7.63 -11.87
C LEU A 111 -2.32 6.51 -10.88
N PHE A 112 -3.56 6.28 -10.51
CA PHE A 112 -3.89 5.28 -9.51
C PHE A 112 -4.80 4.21 -10.09
N ASP A 113 -4.72 3.03 -9.55
CA ASP A 113 -5.57 1.92 -10.02
C ASP A 113 -6.98 2.05 -9.46
N GLU A 114 -7.11 2.57 -8.25
CA GLU A 114 -8.43 2.75 -7.63
C GLU A 114 -8.40 3.96 -6.72
N TRP A 115 -9.55 4.53 -6.49
CA TRP A 115 -9.69 5.62 -5.55
C TRP A 115 -10.80 5.23 -4.60
N LEU A 116 -10.69 5.60 -3.35
CA LEU A 116 -11.68 5.29 -2.35
C LEU A 116 -11.82 6.46 -1.41
N ASP A 117 -13.04 6.87 -1.14
CA ASP A 117 -13.28 7.95 -0.22
C ASP A 117 -12.93 7.46 1.17
N SER A 118 -12.11 8.18 1.89
CA SER A 118 -11.61 7.73 3.18
C SER A 118 -12.70 7.56 4.22
N VAL A 119 -13.91 8.09 3.99
CA VAL A 119 -14.99 7.92 4.94
C VAL A 119 -15.86 6.70 4.65
N ARG A 120 -15.52 5.93 3.64
CA ARG A 120 -16.39 4.81 3.27
C ARG A 120 -16.40 3.66 4.25
N GLY A 121 -15.41 3.50 5.01
CA GLY A 121 -15.42 2.48 6.03
C GLY A 121 -14.48 1.34 5.77
N VAL A 122 -14.31 0.53 6.81
CA VAL A 122 -13.34 -0.53 6.81
C VAL A 122 -13.64 -1.65 5.83
N ASP A 123 -14.88 -2.06 5.75
CA ASP A 123 -15.21 -3.19 4.89
C ASP A 123 -14.91 -2.87 3.42
N GLU A 124 -15.23 -1.68 2.99
CA GLU A 124 -14.98 -1.32 1.62
C GLU A 124 -13.49 -1.19 1.35
N LEU A 125 -12.75 -0.66 2.31
CA LEU A 125 -11.30 -0.58 2.18
C LEU A 125 -10.71 -1.97 2.00
N LEU A 126 -11.12 -2.92 2.82
CA LEU A 126 -10.57 -4.26 2.74
C LEU A 126 -10.95 -4.96 1.44
N GLN A 127 -12.12 -4.67 0.91
CA GLN A 127 -12.54 -5.24 -0.36
C GLN A 127 -11.67 -4.72 -1.49
N VAL A 128 -11.39 -3.42 -1.51
CA VAL A 128 -10.57 -2.83 -2.54
C VAL A 128 -9.14 -3.34 -2.44
N VAL A 129 -8.60 -3.40 -1.22
CA VAL A 129 -7.26 -3.89 -1.02
C VAL A 129 -7.16 -5.35 -1.51
N GLY A 130 -8.16 -6.16 -1.20
CA GLY A 130 -8.15 -7.57 -1.63
C GLY A 130 -8.15 -7.69 -3.15
N ARG A 131 -8.94 -6.85 -3.83
CA ARG A 131 -9.01 -6.89 -5.29
C ARG A 131 -7.66 -6.46 -5.89
N LEU A 132 -7.08 -5.40 -5.35
CA LEU A 132 -5.80 -4.92 -5.87
C LEU A 132 -4.68 -5.91 -5.59
N ALA A 133 -4.73 -6.57 -4.44
CA ALA A 133 -3.71 -7.55 -4.09
C ALA A 133 -3.72 -8.70 -5.09
N LYS A 134 -4.91 -9.12 -5.53
CA LYS A 134 -4.97 -10.18 -6.51
C LYS A 134 -4.43 -9.72 -7.85
N GLN A 135 -4.71 -8.49 -8.23
CA GLN A 135 -4.20 -7.97 -9.48
C GLN A 135 -2.68 -7.85 -9.45
N SER A 136 -2.13 -7.45 -8.32
CA SER A 136 -0.69 -7.33 -8.18
C SER A 136 -0.03 -8.69 -8.30
N ALA A 137 -0.61 -9.70 -7.67
CA ALA A 137 -0.05 -11.04 -7.74
C ALA A 137 -0.10 -11.58 -9.16
N LEU A 138 -1.18 -11.30 -9.89
CA LEU A 138 -1.28 -11.79 -11.25
C LEU A 138 -0.33 -11.06 -12.19
N GLY A 139 0.02 -9.86 -11.89
CA GLY A 139 0.91 -9.08 -12.72
C GLY A 139 2.35 -9.52 -12.63
N GLN A 140 2.63 -10.36 -11.67
CA GLN A 140 3.99 -10.85 -11.58
C GLN A 140 4.17 -12.02 -12.53
#